data_cf59baaf5f1bd12568174f0d11003b01
#
_entry.id   cf59baaf5f1bd12568174f0d11003b01
#
_cell.length_a   1.000
_cell.length_b   1.000
_cell.length_c   1.000
_cell.angle_alpha   90.00
_cell.angle_beta   90.00
_cell.angle_gamma   90.00
#
_symmetry.space_group_name_H-M   'P 1'
#
loop_
_entity.id
_entity.type
_entity.pdbx_description
1 polymer ?
#
loop_
_entity_poly.entity_id
_entity_poly.type
_entity_poly.pdbx_seq_one_letter_code
_entity_poly.pdbx_strand_id
1 'polypeptide(L)'
;IDDPVRQGGRDFLCINIMGIFDFFSRGKKEDLDRGLEKTKQSFFSKITRAILGKSKVDDEVLDNLEEVLISSDVGVATTLKIIERIQKRVDRDKVLNTDELNSVLKEEITGLLVDSNISLEQNKQLNPNEPYVIMVVGVNGVGKTTTIGKLAHQFKSSGKKVILGAADTFRAAAVDQLIIWSQRVGVDIVQQGMNADPASVAFDTLQSAKANGADVVIIDTAGRLHNKVNLMNELSKIKRVMNKVFPNAPHEILLVLDGSTGQ
;
A
#
# COMPACT_ATOMS: atom_id res chain seq x y z
N ILE A 1 27.99 48.02 -13.18
CA ILE A 1 26.57 48.00 -13.52
C ILE A 1 26.31 46.57 -13.96
N ASP A 2 26.22 45.69 -12.98
CA ASP A 2 26.10 44.25 -13.15
C ASP A 2 24.65 43.81 -12.92
N ASP A 3 24.11 43.16 -13.90
CA ASP A 3 22.78 42.55 -13.90
C ASP A 3 22.90 41.13 -13.31
N PRO A 4 22.23 40.76 -12.20
CA PRO A 4 22.34 39.41 -11.66
C PRO A 4 21.39 38.49 -12.40
N VAL A 5 21.98 37.58 -13.17
CA VAL A 5 21.37 36.40 -13.77
C VAL A 5 20.53 35.66 -12.72
N ARG A 6 19.23 35.60 -12.94
CA ARG A 6 18.28 34.73 -12.23
C ARG A 6 18.67 33.28 -12.45
N GLN A 7 19.38 32.71 -11.52
CA GLN A 7 19.44 31.26 -11.34
C GLN A 7 18.16 30.81 -10.60
N GLY A 8 17.17 30.42 -11.35
CA GLY A 8 16.01 29.71 -10.84
C GLY A 8 16.42 28.30 -10.42
N GLY A 9 17.02 28.17 -9.26
CA GLY A 9 17.19 26.88 -8.59
C GLY A 9 15.81 26.34 -8.25
N ARG A 10 15.40 25.27 -8.95
CA ARG A 10 14.29 24.43 -8.47
C ARG A 10 14.78 23.76 -7.20
N ASP A 11 14.32 24.26 -6.06
CA ASP A 11 14.47 23.57 -4.79
C ASP A 11 13.75 22.23 -4.90
N PHE A 12 14.51 21.20 -5.23
CA PHE A 12 14.07 19.82 -5.17
C PHE A 12 13.89 19.46 -3.69
N LEU A 13 12.68 19.68 -3.18
CA LEU A 13 12.26 19.04 -1.97
C LEU A 13 12.29 17.53 -2.27
N CYS A 14 13.33 16.86 -1.80
CA CYS A 14 13.43 15.42 -1.79
C CYS A 14 12.20 14.92 -1.02
N ILE A 15 11.17 14.47 -1.74
CA ILE A 15 10.04 13.80 -1.11
C ILE A 15 10.61 12.48 -0.59
N ASN A 16 10.97 12.48 0.68
CA ASN A 16 11.28 11.27 1.41
C ASN A 16 10.06 10.34 1.25
N ILE A 17 10.25 9.14 0.75
CA ILE A 17 9.18 8.12 0.58
C ILE A 17 8.52 7.80 1.93
N MET A 18 9.21 7.98 3.05
CA MET A 18 8.60 8.14 4.36
C MET A 18 7.47 9.18 4.39
N GLY A 19 7.52 10.21 3.53
CA GLY A 19 6.56 11.30 3.47
C GLY A 19 5.17 10.92 2.95
N ILE A 20 4.96 9.85 2.19
CA ILE A 20 3.59 9.46 1.80
C ILE A 20 2.85 8.95 3.04
N PHE A 21 3.47 8.10 3.85
CA PHE A 21 2.89 7.63 5.10
C PHE A 21 2.87 8.73 6.18
N ASP A 22 3.89 9.58 6.30
CA ASP A 22 3.90 10.75 7.19
C ASP A 22 2.91 11.83 6.74
N PHE A 23 2.72 12.00 5.43
CA PHE A 23 1.73 12.90 4.88
C PHE A 23 0.29 12.43 5.16
N PHE A 24 0.08 11.12 5.22
CA PHE A 24 -1.19 10.53 5.69
C PHE A 24 -1.33 10.56 7.22
N SER A 25 -0.24 10.61 7.98
CA SER A 25 -0.25 10.38 9.44
C SER A 25 -0.55 11.62 10.29
N ARG A 26 -0.26 12.83 9.82
CA ARG A 26 -0.33 14.05 10.65
C ARG A 26 -1.72 14.56 11.02
N GLY A 27 -2.82 14.07 10.43
CA GLY A 27 -4.16 14.54 10.78
C GLY A 27 -5.18 13.45 11.11
N LYS A 28 -4.82 12.17 11.03
CA LYS A 28 -5.80 11.06 11.01
C LYS A 28 -5.50 9.90 11.94
N LYS A 29 -4.50 10.01 12.81
CA LYS A 29 -4.20 8.94 13.77
C LYS A 29 -5.39 8.72 14.72
N GLU A 30 -6.03 9.80 15.17
CA GLU A 30 -7.20 9.74 16.04
C GLU A 30 -8.43 9.13 15.34
N ASP A 31 -8.67 9.50 14.06
CA ASP A 31 -9.78 8.94 13.27
C ASP A 31 -9.55 7.46 12.96
N LEU A 32 -8.30 7.07 12.65
CA LEU A 32 -7.91 5.68 12.44
C LEU A 32 -8.02 4.87 13.73
N ASP A 33 -7.52 5.39 14.84
CA ASP A 33 -7.63 4.74 16.15
C ASP A 33 -9.09 4.55 16.56
N ARG A 34 -9.95 5.55 16.35
CA ARG A 34 -11.39 5.44 16.59
C ARG A 34 -12.07 4.42 15.68
N GLY A 35 -11.69 4.37 14.39
CA GLY A 35 -12.21 3.40 13.42
C GLY A 35 -11.82 1.96 13.72
N LEU A 36 -10.61 1.76 14.25
CA LEU A 36 -10.06 0.44 14.58
C LEU A 36 -10.34 0.00 16.03
N GLU A 37 -10.94 0.84 16.86
CA GLU A 37 -11.10 0.57 18.29
C GLU A 37 -11.90 -0.71 18.57
N LYS A 38 -13.01 -0.92 17.86
CA LYS A 38 -13.82 -2.15 17.99
C LYS A 38 -13.04 -3.40 17.56
N THR A 39 -12.27 -3.32 16.48
CA THR A 39 -11.45 -4.44 15.98
C THR A 39 -10.31 -4.75 16.94
N LYS A 40 -9.63 -3.72 17.45
CA LYS A 40 -8.61 -3.86 18.50
C LYS A 40 -9.17 -4.54 19.75
N GLN A 41 -10.30 -4.04 20.26
CA GLN A 41 -10.94 -4.60 21.45
C GLN A 41 -11.36 -6.05 21.25
N SER A 42 -11.93 -6.40 20.10
CA SER A 42 -12.34 -7.78 19.79
C SER A 42 -11.12 -8.71 19.72
N PHE A 43 -10.07 -8.33 19.01
CA PHE A 43 -8.87 -9.15 18.87
C PHE A 43 -8.13 -9.33 20.21
N PHE A 44 -7.87 -8.24 20.92
CA PHE A 44 -7.18 -8.32 22.22
C PHE A 44 -8.00 -9.02 23.27
N SER A 45 -9.35 -8.91 23.25
CA SER A 45 -10.20 -9.65 24.19
C SER A 45 -10.16 -11.16 23.94
N LYS A 46 -10.05 -11.62 22.70
CA LYS A 46 -9.86 -13.03 22.37
C LYS A 46 -8.53 -13.55 22.92
N ILE A 47 -7.44 -12.80 22.70
CA ILE A 47 -6.12 -13.15 23.24
C ILE A 47 -6.15 -13.19 24.76
N THR A 48 -6.68 -12.15 25.42
CA THR A 48 -6.78 -12.11 26.87
C THR A 48 -7.56 -13.31 27.42
N ARG A 49 -8.65 -13.71 26.76
CA ARG A 49 -9.41 -14.91 27.17
C ARG A 49 -8.62 -16.21 27.02
N ALA A 50 -7.82 -16.33 25.96
CA ALA A 50 -7.01 -17.52 25.70
C ALA A 50 -5.92 -17.73 26.77
N ILE A 51 -5.46 -16.65 27.43
CA ILE A 51 -4.41 -16.68 28.44
C ILE A 51 -4.93 -16.48 29.87
N LEU A 52 -6.25 -16.31 30.08
CA LEU A 52 -6.86 -16.09 31.39
C LEU A 52 -6.55 -17.26 32.36
N GLY A 53 -6.01 -16.91 33.52
CA GLY A 53 -5.70 -17.90 34.58
C GLY A 53 -4.30 -18.52 34.46
N LYS A 54 -3.52 -18.19 33.46
CA LYS A 54 -2.13 -18.63 33.31
C LYS A 54 -1.17 -17.54 33.79
N SER A 55 -0.19 -17.93 34.60
CA SER A 55 0.83 -17.00 35.12
C SER A 55 2.11 -16.98 34.29
N LYS A 56 2.29 -17.97 33.40
CA LYS A 56 3.45 -18.11 32.51
C LYS A 56 3.01 -18.47 31.11
N VAL A 57 3.83 -18.12 30.12
CA VAL A 57 3.67 -18.55 28.75
C VAL A 57 4.26 -19.94 28.61
N ASP A 58 3.40 -20.94 28.55
CA ASP A 58 3.73 -22.35 28.30
C ASP A 58 3.19 -22.79 26.92
N ASP A 59 3.45 -24.05 26.56
CA ASP A 59 3.02 -24.60 25.26
C ASP A 59 1.49 -24.51 25.08
N GLU A 60 0.70 -24.69 26.15
CA GLU A 60 -0.77 -24.55 26.09
C GLU A 60 -1.21 -23.12 25.78
N VAL A 61 -0.50 -22.12 26.31
CA VAL A 61 -0.75 -20.70 25.98
C VAL A 61 -0.38 -20.40 24.54
N LEU A 62 0.69 -20.98 24.02
CA LEU A 62 1.10 -20.82 22.62
C LEU A 62 0.14 -21.49 21.65
N ASP A 63 -0.36 -22.68 21.95
CA ASP A 63 -1.38 -23.39 21.18
C ASP A 63 -2.69 -22.58 21.11
N ASN A 64 -3.13 -22.06 22.27
CA ASN A 64 -4.32 -21.19 22.34
C ASN A 64 -4.13 -19.88 21.55
N LEU A 65 -2.93 -19.31 21.57
CA LEU A 65 -2.61 -18.12 20.79
C LEU A 65 -2.61 -18.40 19.29
N GLU A 66 -2.10 -19.58 18.88
CA GLU A 66 -2.14 -20.04 17.48
C GLU A 66 -3.59 -20.15 17.00
N GLU A 67 -4.46 -20.80 17.78
CA GLU A 67 -5.88 -20.93 17.46
C GLU A 67 -6.58 -19.57 17.32
N VAL A 68 -6.30 -18.63 18.24
CA VAL A 68 -6.84 -17.26 18.18
C VAL A 68 -6.37 -16.53 16.95
N LEU A 69 -5.10 -16.63 16.57
CA LEU A 69 -4.55 -15.98 15.38
C LEU A 69 -5.20 -16.53 14.11
N ILE A 70 -5.30 -17.86 13.97
CA ILE A 70 -5.95 -18.52 12.83
C ILE A 70 -7.44 -18.17 12.75
N SER A 71 -8.15 -18.23 13.87
CA SER A 71 -9.58 -17.87 13.93
C SER A 71 -9.85 -16.38 13.69
N SER A 72 -8.81 -15.56 13.72
CA SER A 72 -8.84 -14.13 13.37
C SER A 72 -8.32 -13.85 11.95
N ASP A 73 -8.35 -14.88 11.08
CA ASP A 73 -7.93 -14.81 9.67
C ASP A 73 -6.44 -14.49 9.46
N VAL A 74 -5.59 -14.69 10.44
CA VAL A 74 -4.14 -14.64 10.24
C VAL A 74 -3.72 -15.90 9.49
N GLY A 75 -3.06 -15.75 8.34
CA GLY A 75 -2.62 -16.90 7.54
C GLY A 75 -1.70 -17.84 8.32
N VAL A 76 -1.88 -19.18 8.17
CA VAL A 76 -1.15 -20.21 8.91
C VAL A 76 0.36 -19.99 8.90
N ALA A 77 0.96 -19.69 7.73
CA ALA A 77 2.39 -19.46 7.63
C ALA A 77 2.88 -18.24 8.44
N THR A 78 2.03 -17.21 8.56
CA THR A 78 2.34 -16.01 9.37
C THR A 78 2.15 -16.32 10.84
N THR A 79 1.09 -17.05 11.21
CA THR A 79 0.84 -17.50 12.57
C THR A 79 2.02 -18.30 13.11
N LEU A 80 2.46 -19.32 12.37
CA LEU A 80 3.61 -20.15 12.76
C LEU A 80 4.88 -19.31 12.97
N LYS A 81 5.15 -18.31 12.11
CA LYS A 81 6.28 -17.39 12.31
C LYS A 81 6.15 -16.55 13.58
N ILE A 82 4.93 -16.09 13.90
CA ILE A 82 4.68 -15.33 15.13
C ILE A 82 4.93 -16.20 16.35
N ILE A 83 4.36 -17.41 16.37
CA ILE A 83 4.52 -18.36 17.48
C ILE A 83 5.99 -18.73 17.67
N GLU A 84 6.72 -19.07 16.61
CA GLU A 84 8.17 -19.37 16.66
C GLU A 84 8.98 -18.21 17.25
N ARG A 85 8.69 -16.97 16.87
CA ARG A 85 9.37 -15.79 17.42
C ARG A 85 9.07 -15.58 18.90
N ILE A 86 7.80 -15.77 19.29
CA ILE A 86 7.41 -15.68 20.71
C ILE A 86 8.10 -16.78 21.51
N GLN A 87 8.12 -18.03 21.02
CA GLN A 87 8.81 -19.15 21.67
C GLN A 87 10.28 -18.84 21.90
N LYS A 88 11.00 -18.39 20.87
CA LYS A 88 12.41 -17.99 20.99
C LYS A 88 12.62 -16.90 22.04
N ARG A 89 11.65 -16.00 22.19
CA ARG A 89 11.71 -14.93 23.19
C ARG A 89 11.47 -15.44 24.59
N VAL A 90 10.51 -16.35 24.76
CA VAL A 90 10.26 -17.07 26.04
C VAL A 90 11.52 -17.83 26.48
N ASP A 91 12.14 -18.57 25.56
CA ASP A 91 13.36 -19.35 25.84
C ASP A 91 14.55 -18.48 26.23
N ARG A 92 14.68 -17.29 25.60
CA ARG A 92 15.76 -16.34 25.87
C ARG A 92 15.57 -15.62 27.20
N ASP A 93 14.37 -15.11 27.44
CA ASP A 93 14.11 -14.19 28.57
C ASP A 93 13.69 -14.94 29.85
N LYS A 94 13.55 -16.27 29.79
CA LYS A 94 13.23 -17.25 30.83
C LYS A 94 11.98 -17.02 31.69
N VAL A 95 11.36 -15.86 31.61
CA VAL A 95 10.08 -15.55 32.29
C VAL A 95 9.34 -14.51 31.45
N LEU A 96 8.41 -14.97 30.63
CA LEU A 96 7.37 -14.10 30.08
C LEU A 96 6.10 -14.37 30.90
N ASN A 97 5.63 -13.35 31.59
CA ASN A 97 4.31 -13.42 32.18
C ASN A 97 3.25 -13.09 31.09
N THR A 98 2.02 -13.47 31.36
CA THR A 98 0.92 -13.25 30.40
C THR A 98 0.59 -11.76 30.18
N ASP A 99 0.96 -10.89 31.11
CA ASP A 99 0.75 -9.44 30.96
C ASP A 99 1.72 -8.83 29.94
N GLU A 100 2.93 -9.40 29.81
CA GLU A 100 3.94 -8.98 28.85
C GLU A 100 3.68 -9.54 27.44
N LEU A 101 2.92 -10.66 27.34
CA LEU A 101 2.68 -11.35 26.07
C LEU A 101 2.04 -10.42 25.02
N ASN A 102 1.11 -9.57 25.41
CA ASN A 102 0.49 -8.61 24.48
C ASN A 102 1.51 -7.62 23.87
N SER A 103 2.46 -7.16 24.67
CA SER A 103 3.52 -6.26 24.22
C SER A 103 4.48 -6.98 23.27
N VAL A 104 4.88 -8.21 23.64
CA VAL A 104 5.73 -9.05 22.81
C VAL A 104 5.06 -9.40 21.49
N LEU A 105 3.79 -9.82 21.50
CA LEU A 105 3.04 -10.10 20.28
C LEU A 105 2.99 -8.89 19.35
N LYS A 106 2.73 -7.70 19.89
CA LYS A 106 2.71 -6.47 19.12
C LYS A 106 4.09 -6.15 18.52
N GLU A 107 5.15 -6.34 19.28
CA GLU A 107 6.52 -6.13 18.80
C GLU A 107 6.89 -7.11 17.68
N GLU A 108 6.55 -8.40 17.84
CA GLU A 108 6.86 -9.42 16.83
C GLU A 108 6.07 -9.23 15.54
N ILE A 109 4.77 -8.87 15.63
CA ILE A 109 3.98 -8.51 14.45
C ILE A 109 4.55 -7.27 13.76
N THR A 110 4.93 -6.25 14.53
CA THR A 110 5.56 -5.04 13.98
C THR A 110 6.87 -5.37 13.29
N GLY A 111 7.70 -6.22 13.90
CA GLY A 111 8.96 -6.68 13.32
C GLY A 111 8.76 -7.41 12.00
N LEU A 112 7.74 -8.28 11.88
CA LEU A 112 7.41 -8.96 10.62
C LEU A 112 7.00 -7.98 9.51
N LEU A 113 6.27 -6.91 9.86
CA LEU A 113 5.87 -5.87 8.90
C LEU A 113 7.07 -5.03 8.45
N VAL A 114 7.98 -4.70 9.38
CA VAL A 114 9.21 -3.94 9.08
C VAL A 114 10.14 -4.77 8.19
N ASP A 115 10.37 -6.05 8.52
CA ASP A 115 11.21 -6.96 7.72
C ASP A 115 10.68 -7.10 6.27
N SER A 116 9.37 -7.02 6.09
CA SER A 116 8.73 -7.05 4.77
C SER A 116 8.91 -5.74 3.98
N ASN A 117 9.18 -4.62 4.66
CA ASN A 117 9.32 -3.30 4.07
C ASN A 117 10.77 -2.93 3.70
N ILE A 118 11.76 -3.77 4.01
CA ILE A 118 13.18 -3.53 3.67
C ILE A 118 13.39 -3.35 2.16
N SER A 119 12.53 -3.96 1.34
CA SER A 119 12.56 -3.76 -0.12
C SER A 119 12.16 -2.34 -0.58
N LEU A 120 11.45 -1.57 0.25
CA LEU A 120 11.06 -0.19 -0.09
C LEU A 120 12.24 0.79 0.01
N GLU A 121 13.25 0.49 0.82
CA GLU A 121 14.44 1.34 0.93
C GLU A 121 15.43 1.18 -0.22
N GLN A 122 15.42 0.03 -0.90
CA GLN A 122 16.34 -0.25 -2.01
C GLN A 122 15.94 0.42 -3.33
N ASN A 123 14.68 0.89 -3.47
CA ASN A 123 14.19 1.57 -4.67
C ASN A 123 14.39 3.10 -4.66
N LYS A 124 15.21 3.64 -3.78
CA LYS A 124 15.35 5.10 -3.54
C LYS A 124 16.19 5.88 -4.56
N GLN A 125 16.59 5.30 -5.67
CA GLN A 125 17.19 6.07 -6.77
C GLN A 125 16.12 6.54 -7.75
N LEU A 126 15.21 7.42 -7.28
CA LEU A 126 14.34 8.16 -8.19
C LEU A 126 15.20 9.13 -8.99
N ASN A 127 15.17 8.99 -10.30
CA ASN A 127 15.76 9.97 -11.18
C ASN A 127 14.95 11.28 -11.08
N PRO A 128 15.56 12.42 -10.72
CA PRO A 128 14.82 13.67 -10.55
C PRO A 128 14.04 14.13 -11.79
N ASN A 129 14.39 13.60 -12.97
CA ASN A 129 13.77 13.94 -14.24
C ASN A 129 12.68 12.96 -14.67
N GLU A 130 12.35 11.96 -13.85
CA GLU A 130 11.35 10.96 -14.13
C GLU A 130 10.16 11.08 -13.20
N PRO A 131 8.92 10.79 -13.65
CA PRO A 131 7.75 10.83 -12.79
C PRO A 131 7.79 9.70 -11.76
N TYR A 132 7.24 9.95 -10.58
CA TYR A 132 6.96 8.91 -9.62
C TYR A 132 5.75 8.08 -10.07
N VAL A 133 5.93 6.81 -10.33
CA VAL A 133 4.90 5.93 -10.91
C VAL A 133 4.32 5.01 -9.85
N ILE A 134 3.01 5.12 -9.62
CA ILE A 134 2.23 4.31 -8.68
C ILE A 134 1.29 3.41 -9.48
N MET A 135 1.32 2.10 -9.25
CA MET A 135 0.35 1.15 -9.76
C MET A 135 -0.59 0.74 -8.63
N VAL A 136 -1.90 0.97 -8.82
CA VAL A 136 -2.90 0.65 -7.79
C VAL A 136 -3.58 -0.67 -8.11
N VAL A 137 -3.51 -1.61 -7.17
CA VAL A 137 -4.05 -2.97 -7.30
C VAL A 137 -5.03 -3.30 -6.17
N GLY A 138 -5.85 -4.31 -6.35
CA GLY A 138 -6.84 -4.77 -5.36
C GLY A 138 -8.05 -5.38 -6.03
N VAL A 139 -8.90 -6.09 -5.29
CA VAL A 139 -10.10 -6.70 -5.85
C VAL A 139 -11.17 -5.67 -6.23
N ASN A 140 -12.23 -6.09 -6.92
CA ASN A 140 -13.32 -5.18 -7.26
C ASN A 140 -14.08 -4.72 -6.00
N GLY A 141 -14.52 -3.47 -6.00
CA GLY A 141 -15.35 -2.91 -4.93
C GLY A 141 -14.60 -2.36 -3.71
N VAL A 142 -13.30 -2.62 -3.55
CA VAL A 142 -12.51 -2.17 -2.37
C VAL A 142 -12.20 -0.67 -2.36
N GLY A 143 -12.59 0.08 -3.39
CA GLY A 143 -12.38 1.53 -3.43
C GLY A 143 -11.10 2.00 -4.13
N LYS A 144 -10.50 1.21 -5.04
CA LYS A 144 -9.30 1.61 -5.81
C LYS A 144 -9.45 2.97 -6.47
N THR A 145 -10.45 3.12 -7.33
CA THR A 145 -10.69 4.36 -8.11
C THR A 145 -10.94 5.57 -7.19
N THR A 146 -11.63 5.37 -6.07
CA THR A 146 -11.82 6.42 -5.05
C THR A 146 -10.49 6.79 -4.37
N THR A 147 -9.67 5.81 -4.05
CA THR A 147 -8.33 6.02 -3.46
C THR A 147 -7.44 6.78 -4.43
N ILE A 148 -7.46 6.40 -5.72
CA ILE A 148 -6.72 7.11 -6.79
C ILE A 148 -7.14 8.58 -6.87
N GLY A 149 -8.46 8.86 -6.86
CA GLY A 149 -8.97 10.24 -6.87
C GLY A 149 -8.48 11.06 -5.68
N LYS A 150 -8.46 10.48 -4.48
CA LYS A 150 -7.94 11.13 -3.27
C LYS A 150 -6.44 11.38 -3.33
N LEU A 151 -5.66 10.41 -3.79
CA LEU A 151 -4.21 10.53 -3.99
C LEU A 151 -3.88 11.62 -5.02
N ALA A 152 -4.57 11.59 -6.17
CA ALA A 152 -4.38 12.60 -7.21
C ALA A 152 -4.67 14.02 -6.70
N HIS A 153 -5.75 14.19 -5.94
CA HIS A 153 -6.07 15.48 -5.30
C HIS A 153 -4.96 15.92 -4.34
N GLN A 154 -4.42 15.03 -3.55
CA GLN A 154 -3.40 15.31 -2.57
C GLN A 154 -2.07 15.72 -3.23
N PHE A 155 -1.61 14.97 -4.25
CA PHE A 155 -0.41 15.34 -5.01
C PHE A 155 -0.59 16.67 -5.73
N LYS A 156 -1.74 16.90 -6.37
CA LYS A 156 -2.03 18.18 -7.01
C LYS A 156 -2.03 19.35 -6.02
N SER A 157 -2.64 19.17 -4.84
CA SER A 157 -2.65 20.19 -3.78
C SER A 157 -1.25 20.51 -3.25
N SER A 158 -0.30 19.57 -3.40
CA SER A 158 1.12 19.78 -3.09
C SER A 158 1.91 20.40 -4.26
N GLY A 159 1.21 20.90 -5.29
CA GLY A 159 1.82 21.52 -6.46
C GLY A 159 2.41 20.56 -7.49
N LYS A 160 2.11 19.25 -7.40
CA LYS A 160 2.60 18.24 -8.33
C LYS A 160 1.71 18.10 -9.55
N LYS A 161 2.32 17.94 -10.72
CA LYS A 161 1.62 17.63 -11.96
C LYS A 161 1.34 16.13 -12.02
N VAL A 162 0.07 15.75 -12.01
CA VAL A 162 -0.40 14.36 -11.93
C VAL A 162 -1.04 13.94 -13.23
N ILE A 163 -0.76 12.72 -13.68
CA ILE A 163 -1.46 12.07 -14.80
C ILE A 163 -2.02 10.73 -14.32
N LEU A 164 -3.27 10.44 -14.68
CA LEU A 164 -3.94 9.18 -14.41
C LEU A 164 -3.94 8.29 -15.65
N GLY A 165 -3.82 6.98 -15.44
CA GLY A 165 -3.96 5.97 -16.49
C GLY A 165 -5.12 5.01 -16.18
N ALA A 166 -6.10 4.92 -17.08
CA ALA A 166 -7.29 4.07 -16.94
C ALA A 166 -7.04 2.67 -17.52
N ALA A 167 -6.27 1.83 -16.80
CA ALA A 167 -5.94 0.49 -17.26
C ALA A 167 -6.95 -0.60 -16.79
N ASP A 168 -8.07 -0.25 -16.14
CA ASP A 168 -9.25 -1.15 -15.98
C ASP A 168 -10.13 -1.10 -17.23
N THR A 169 -9.60 -1.56 -18.36
CA THR A 169 -10.22 -1.42 -19.68
C THR A 169 -11.41 -2.35 -19.93
N PHE A 170 -11.63 -3.33 -19.07
CA PHE A 170 -12.70 -4.31 -19.19
C PHE A 170 -14.03 -3.85 -18.56
N ARG A 171 -13.99 -2.73 -17.83
CA ARG A 171 -15.13 -2.19 -17.09
C ARG A 171 -15.38 -0.74 -17.48
N ALA A 172 -16.36 -0.51 -18.37
CA ALA A 172 -16.73 0.84 -18.79
C ALA A 172 -16.99 1.78 -17.60
N ALA A 173 -17.78 1.33 -16.64
CA ALA A 173 -18.09 2.11 -15.45
C ALA A 173 -16.85 2.47 -14.60
N ALA A 174 -15.78 1.68 -14.62
CA ALA A 174 -14.56 2.02 -13.91
C ALA A 174 -13.78 3.14 -14.62
N VAL A 175 -13.69 3.06 -15.94
CA VAL A 175 -13.09 4.12 -16.78
C VAL A 175 -13.87 5.43 -16.59
N ASP A 176 -15.21 5.40 -16.73
CA ASP A 176 -16.07 6.58 -16.54
C ASP A 176 -15.89 7.18 -15.13
N GLN A 177 -15.84 6.34 -14.11
CA GLN A 177 -15.60 6.78 -12.74
C GLN A 177 -14.26 7.49 -12.58
N LEU A 178 -13.20 6.96 -13.21
CA LEU A 178 -11.88 7.58 -13.15
C LEU A 178 -11.84 8.92 -13.91
N ILE A 179 -12.58 9.02 -15.04
CA ILE A 179 -12.75 10.27 -15.78
C ILE A 179 -13.43 11.33 -14.89
N ILE A 180 -14.51 10.98 -14.20
CA ILE A 180 -15.18 11.88 -13.26
C ILE A 180 -14.22 12.37 -12.19
N TRP A 181 -13.37 11.48 -11.64
CA TRP A 181 -12.34 11.87 -10.67
C TRP A 181 -11.30 12.79 -11.28
N SER A 182 -10.80 12.51 -12.49
CA SER A 182 -9.82 13.38 -13.18
C SER A 182 -10.36 14.78 -13.38
N GLN A 183 -11.61 14.90 -13.82
CA GLN A 183 -12.29 16.19 -14.00
C GLN A 183 -12.50 16.93 -12.68
N ARG A 184 -12.97 16.23 -11.63
CA ARG A 184 -13.20 16.80 -10.29
C ARG A 184 -11.91 17.32 -9.65
N VAL A 185 -10.83 16.59 -9.81
CA VAL A 185 -9.51 16.97 -9.30
C VAL A 185 -8.82 17.95 -10.26
N GLY A 186 -9.17 17.93 -11.56
CA GLY A 186 -8.55 18.73 -12.62
C GLY A 186 -7.14 18.24 -12.95
N VAL A 187 -6.96 16.94 -13.15
CA VAL A 187 -5.72 16.29 -13.59
C VAL A 187 -5.95 15.59 -14.91
N ASP A 188 -4.88 15.40 -15.69
CA ASP A 188 -4.94 14.72 -16.98
C ASP A 188 -5.19 13.22 -16.80
N ILE A 189 -5.86 12.62 -17.77
CA ILE A 189 -6.14 11.18 -17.82
C ILE A 189 -5.82 10.64 -19.21
N VAL A 190 -5.18 9.47 -19.25
CA VAL A 190 -4.98 8.69 -20.47
C VAL A 190 -5.86 7.45 -20.41
N GLN A 191 -6.63 7.25 -21.46
CA GLN A 191 -7.52 6.11 -21.64
C GLN A 191 -7.48 5.63 -23.09
N GLN A 192 -7.83 4.38 -23.28
CA GLN A 192 -8.10 3.80 -24.60
C GLN A 192 -9.52 3.23 -24.64
N GLY A 193 -9.94 2.74 -25.82
CA GLY A 193 -11.25 2.11 -25.98
C GLY A 193 -11.44 0.89 -25.08
N MET A 194 -12.72 0.47 -24.95
CA MET A 194 -13.08 -0.74 -24.20
C MET A 194 -12.33 -1.96 -24.74
N ASN A 195 -11.91 -2.82 -23.82
CA ASN A 195 -11.12 -4.04 -24.07
C ASN A 195 -9.73 -3.77 -24.70
N ALA A 196 -9.23 -2.54 -24.66
CA ALA A 196 -7.84 -2.27 -24.99
C ALA A 196 -6.91 -3.03 -24.05
N ASP A 197 -5.68 -3.29 -24.49
CA ASP A 197 -4.67 -3.94 -23.64
C ASP A 197 -4.31 -3.01 -22.47
N PRO A 198 -4.52 -3.40 -21.21
CA PRO A 198 -4.15 -2.59 -20.04
C PRO A 198 -2.69 -2.15 -20.03
N ALA A 199 -1.79 -2.99 -20.56
CA ALA A 199 -0.37 -2.66 -20.66
C ALA A 199 -0.10 -1.55 -21.70
N SER A 200 -0.90 -1.47 -22.77
CA SER A 200 -0.83 -0.36 -23.73
C SER A 200 -1.28 0.96 -23.12
N VAL A 201 -2.34 0.95 -22.32
CA VAL A 201 -2.80 2.15 -21.58
C VAL A 201 -1.71 2.63 -20.63
N ALA A 202 -1.09 1.72 -19.89
CA ALA A 202 0.01 2.05 -18.98
C ALA A 202 1.21 2.65 -19.76
N PHE A 203 1.56 2.06 -20.90
CA PHE A 203 2.63 2.57 -21.78
C PHE A 203 2.34 3.99 -22.25
N ASP A 204 1.16 4.23 -22.82
CA ASP A 204 0.77 5.55 -23.33
C ASP A 204 0.69 6.60 -22.23
N THR A 205 0.24 6.19 -21.03
CA THR A 205 0.22 7.08 -19.87
C THR A 205 1.63 7.54 -19.48
N LEU A 206 2.59 6.61 -19.48
CA LEU A 206 3.97 6.94 -19.15
C LEU A 206 4.65 7.78 -20.25
N GLN A 207 4.36 7.51 -21.53
CA GLN A 207 4.82 8.35 -22.63
C GLN A 207 4.24 9.76 -22.56
N SER A 208 2.94 9.88 -22.28
CA SER A 208 2.29 11.17 -22.05
C SER A 208 2.93 11.91 -20.86
N ALA A 209 3.20 11.20 -19.77
CA ALA A 209 3.85 11.76 -18.58
C ALA A 209 5.24 12.31 -18.90
N LYS A 210 6.02 11.58 -19.68
CA LYS A 210 7.34 12.01 -20.16
C LYS A 210 7.26 13.26 -21.03
N ALA A 211 6.33 13.27 -21.98
CA ALA A 211 6.17 14.39 -22.92
C ALA A 211 5.69 15.66 -22.21
N ASN A 212 4.83 15.52 -21.21
CA ASN A 212 4.22 16.63 -20.47
C ASN A 212 5.00 17.05 -19.23
N GLY A 213 6.09 16.39 -18.87
CA GLY A 213 6.85 16.68 -17.64
C GLY A 213 5.99 16.50 -16.38
N ALA A 214 5.27 15.37 -16.29
CA ALA A 214 4.51 15.06 -15.09
C ALA A 214 5.43 14.67 -13.93
N ASP A 215 5.03 15.01 -12.69
CA ASP A 215 5.75 14.62 -11.48
C ASP A 215 5.29 13.25 -10.96
N VAL A 216 4.01 12.93 -11.14
CA VAL A 216 3.39 11.70 -10.60
C VAL A 216 2.48 11.07 -11.64
N VAL A 217 2.56 9.75 -11.76
CA VAL A 217 1.65 8.93 -12.56
C VAL A 217 0.96 7.93 -11.64
N ILE A 218 -0.37 7.81 -11.76
CA ILE A 218 -1.14 6.82 -11.02
C ILE A 218 -1.93 5.97 -12.02
N ILE A 219 -1.67 4.65 -12.02
CA ILE A 219 -2.33 3.70 -12.91
C ILE A 219 -3.40 2.92 -12.15
N ASP A 220 -4.66 3.06 -12.58
CA ASP A 220 -5.77 2.20 -12.12
C ASP A 220 -5.74 0.87 -12.85
N THR A 221 -5.79 -0.24 -12.15
CA THR A 221 -5.79 -1.57 -12.75
C THR A 221 -7.11 -2.29 -12.47
N ALA A 222 -7.45 -3.26 -13.34
CA ALA A 222 -8.61 -4.11 -13.13
C ALA A 222 -8.52 -4.81 -11.76
N GLY A 223 -9.61 -4.72 -11.00
CA GLY A 223 -9.73 -5.45 -9.74
C GLY A 223 -10.17 -6.88 -10.01
N ARG A 224 -9.42 -7.85 -9.52
CA ARG A 224 -9.70 -9.26 -9.77
C ARG A 224 -9.34 -10.14 -8.58
N LEU A 225 -9.97 -11.32 -8.51
CA LEU A 225 -9.64 -12.32 -7.51
C LEU A 225 -8.23 -12.88 -7.80
N HIS A 226 -7.40 -12.86 -6.79
CA HIS A 226 -5.96 -13.18 -6.81
C HIS A 226 -5.61 -14.62 -7.27
N ASN A 227 -6.58 -15.52 -7.32
CA ASN A 227 -6.38 -16.95 -7.67
C ASN A 227 -6.49 -17.27 -9.17
N LYS A 228 -6.69 -16.27 -10.03
CA LYS A 228 -6.71 -16.47 -11.48
C LYS A 228 -5.35 -16.14 -12.09
N VAL A 229 -4.58 -17.16 -12.45
CA VAL A 229 -3.22 -17.07 -13.03
C VAL A 229 -3.11 -16.07 -14.17
N ASN A 230 -4.09 -16.02 -15.06
CA ASN A 230 -4.10 -15.09 -16.20
C ASN A 230 -4.08 -13.62 -15.77
N LEU A 231 -4.65 -13.29 -14.63
CA LEU A 231 -4.75 -11.95 -14.10
C LEU A 231 -3.48 -11.48 -13.43
N MET A 232 -2.79 -12.38 -12.76
CA MET A 232 -1.45 -12.11 -12.23
C MET A 232 -0.44 -11.92 -13.37
N ASN A 233 -0.61 -12.66 -14.47
CA ASN A 233 0.18 -12.47 -15.69
C ASN A 233 -0.08 -11.10 -16.34
N GLU A 234 -1.33 -10.61 -16.32
CA GLU A 234 -1.69 -9.28 -16.81
C GLU A 234 -1.00 -8.18 -15.98
N LEU A 235 -1.09 -8.23 -14.65
CA LEU A 235 -0.40 -7.28 -13.77
C LEU A 235 1.13 -7.32 -13.95
N SER A 236 1.68 -8.53 -14.12
CA SER A 236 3.10 -8.73 -14.41
C SER A 236 3.49 -8.15 -15.79
N LYS A 237 2.60 -8.23 -16.79
CA LYS A 237 2.79 -7.61 -18.10
C LYS A 237 2.79 -6.08 -17.97
N ILE A 238 1.82 -5.49 -17.26
CA ILE A 238 1.76 -4.04 -17.01
C ILE A 238 3.05 -3.57 -16.37
N LYS A 239 3.48 -4.20 -15.25
CA LYS A 239 4.74 -3.89 -14.57
C LYS A 239 5.95 -3.93 -15.52
N ARG A 240 6.05 -4.98 -16.34
CA ARG A 240 7.15 -5.16 -17.30
C ARG A 240 7.18 -4.07 -18.37
N VAL A 241 6.00 -3.63 -18.83
CA VAL A 241 5.88 -2.56 -19.82
C VAL A 241 6.26 -1.21 -19.21
N MET A 242 5.79 -0.92 -17.98
CA MET A 242 6.19 0.30 -17.27
C MET A 242 7.70 0.39 -17.08
N ASN A 243 8.35 -0.71 -16.69
CA ASN A 243 9.80 -0.77 -16.50
C ASN A 243 10.59 -0.51 -17.80
N LYS A 244 10.00 -0.77 -18.97
CA LYS A 244 10.63 -0.44 -20.28
C LYS A 244 10.62 1.05 -20.58
N VAL A 245 9.65 1.81 -20.02
CA VAL A 245 9.55 3.26 -20.25
C VAL A 245 10.40 4.04 -19.26
N PHE A 246 10.27 3.70 -17.98
CA PHE A 246 11.09 4.24 -16.90
C PHE A 246 11.71 3.09 -16.11
N PRO A 247 13.03 3.05 -15.95
CA PRO A 247 13.69 2.05 -15.12
C PRO A 247 13.10 2.02 -13.70
N ASN A 248 12.88 0.82 -13.19
CA ASN A 248 12.28 0.59 -11.85
C ASN A 248 10.80 0.97 -11.73
N ALA A 249 10.10 1.42 -12.78
CA ALA A 249 8.65 1.63 -12.72
C ALA A 249 7.89 0.28 -12.75
N PRO A 250 6.78 0.16 -12.02
CA PRO A 250 6.25 1.15 -11.09
C PRO A 250 7.15 1.27 -9.86
N HIS A 251 7.35 2.50 -9.38
CA HIS A 251 8.15 2.76 -8.18
C HIS A 251 7.43 2.32 -6.90
N GLU A 252 6.10 2.27 -6.98
CA GLU A 252 5.24 1.77 -5.90
C GLU A 252 4.07 0.96 -6.46
N ILE A 253 3.74 -0.14 -5.77
CA ILE A 253 2.52 -0.92 -6.01
C ILE A 253 1.66 -0.79 -4.76
N LEU A 254 0.55 -0.05 -4.89
CA LEU A 254 -0.36 0.19 -3.78
C LEU A 254 -1.50 -0.84 -3.81
N LEU A 255 -1.52 -1.73 -2.83
CA LEU A 255 -2.63 -2.67 -2.62
C LEU A 255 -3.72 -1.99 -1.79
N VAL A 256 -4.90 -1.86 -2.38
CA VAL A 256 -6.10 -1.36 -1.70
C VAL A 256 -6.92 -2.53 -1.18
N LEU A 257 -7.19 -2.53 0.12
CA LEU A 257 -7.96 -3.54 0.81
C LEU A 257 -9.19 -2.91 1.46
N ASP A 258 -10.27 -3.67 1.53
CA ASP A 258 -11.44 -3.32 2.34
C ASP A 258 -11.23 -3.84 3.77
N GLY A 259 -11.14 -2.94 4.73
CA GLY A 259 -10.94 -3.28 6.14
C GLY A 259 -12.14 -3.98 6.80
N SER A 260 -13.27 -4.09 6.11
CA SER A 260 -14.45 -4.82 6.59
C SER A 260 -14.48 -6.29 6.14
N THR A 261 -13.59 -6.70 5.23
CA THR A 261 -13.47 -8.08 4.76
C THR A 261 -12.43 -8.86 5.58
N GLY A 262 -12.56 -10.16 5.69
CA GLY A 262 -11.64 -11.02 6.44
C GLY A 262 -12.00 -11.12 7.93
N GLN A 263 -13.27 -11.16 8.25
CA GLN A 263 -13.80 -11.32 9.62
C GLN A 263 -13.80 -12.77 10.04
#